data_f43d8e6c67c5f3851730c7b6165c805c
#
_entry.id   f43d8e6c67c5f3851730c7b6165c805c
#
_cell.length_a   1.000
_cell.length_b   1.000
_cell.length_c   1.000
_cell.angle_alpha   90.00
_cell.angle_beta   90.00
_cell.angle_gamma   90.00
#
_symmetry.space_group_name_H-M   'P 1'
#
loop_
_entity.id
_entity.type
_entity.pdbx_description
1 polymer ?
#
loop_
_entity_poly.entity_id
_entity_poly.type
_entity_poly.pdbx_seq_one_letter_code
_entity_poly.pdbx_strand_id
1 'polypeptide(L)'
;MSSRDKKGWLSVLGCSAAIFWSGALIFGYPGLMGPYWQKLFEVDAGAIGRILTFVLISLGFFMFFAGKWHMKXGTNNSIRVGTFILIVSLLILNXAQNIYMVYIWAFLNGTASCFIYVPGLATVQKWFPQRRGLVSGIVNLVFGISAAIMSPIXNVMFHSFGYTMMNYVVIVLVLIVNLLASLVSEMPEKAKLTDAEKAEHENLLASIQAKAAKSSQNQVMGSFTVTEALKTKXFWFIWLXWALMGAAGINMVSLSVNYSVSLGLAGVVALTAFNITNGLSRIIAGILTDLIGGNLTGCFAFALAAIGYFLLPEFTSITGIAVLAAFVGFAFGTLFAITAPMASGIFGLENFGMIFGLIFSAYGFVGGLIGPALSGYILKTNGGNFTPVFIYLGVFCLLSAFFIMFARPIPIKQAGTEQVQGAKA
;
A
#
# COMPACT_ATOMS: atom_id res chain seq x y z
N MET A 1 -26.53 -3.38 14.99
CA MET A 1 -25.60 -2.42 14.36
C MET A 1 -26.33 -1.09 14.18
N SER A 2 -25.72 -0.01 14.68
CA SER A 2 -26.35 1.31 14.67
C SER A 2 -26.40 1.89 13.25
N SER A 3 -27.25 2.90 13.05
CA SER A 3 -27.34 3.62 11.77
C SER A 3 -26.01 4.29 11.39
N ARG A 4 -25.33 4.86 12.39
CA ARG A 4 -24.00 5.46 12.18
C ARG A 4 -23.00 4.41 11.69
N ASP A 5 -22.97 3.24 12.35
CA ASP A 5 -22.06 2.16 11.98
C ASP A 5 -22.35 1.62 10.59
N LYS A 6 -23.64 1.57 10.18
CA LYS A 6 -23.99 1.16 8.82
C LYS A 6 -23.37 2.09 7.77
N LYS A 7 -23.44 3.40 8.02
CA LYS A 7 -22.80 4.39 7.12
C LYS A 7 -21.30 4.24 7.09
N GLY A 8 -20.69 3.94 8.25
CA GLY A 8 -19.26 3.68 8.33
C GLY A 8 -18.86 2.46 7.50
N TRP A 9 -19.61 1.36 7.65
CA TRP A 9 -19.31 0.14 6.89
C TRP A 9 -19.57 0.31 5.40
N LEU A 10 -20.54 1.14 5.01
CA LEU A 10 -20.73 1.50 3.60
C LEU A 10 -19.52 2.26 3.06
N SER A 11 -18.92 3.15 3.87
CA SER A 11 -17.70 3.83 3.47
C SER A 11 -16.52 2.86 3.33
N VAL A 12 -16.42 1.87 4.23
CA VAL A 12 -15.39 0.82 4.11
C VAL A 12 -15.58 0.04 2.81
N LEU A 13 -16.82 -0.35 2.52
CA LEU A 13 -17.14 -1.07 1.28
C LEU A 13 -16.83 -0.22 0.05
N GLY A 14 -17.24 1.04 0.04
CA GLY A 14 -17.02 1.93 -1.10
C GLY A 14 -15.55 2.22 -1.34
N CYS A 15 -14.80 2.55 -0.29
CA CYS A 15 -13.36 2.81 -0.44
C CYS A 15 -12.62 1.57 -0.93
N SER A 16 -13.01 0.39 -0.43
CA SER A 16 -12.42 -0.88 -0.86
C SER A 16 -12.76 -1.19 -2.32
N ALA A 17 -14.02 -0.99 -2.71
CA ALA A 17 -14.45 -1.22 -4.09
C ALA A 17 -13.72 -0.28 -5.06
N ALA A 18 -13.51 0.97 -4.65
CA ALA A 18 -12.85 1.96 -5.52
C ALA A 18 -11.37 1.63 -5.75
N ILE A 19 -10.67 1.14 -4.72
CA ILE A 19 -9.23 0.83 -4.85
C ILE A 19 -8.99 -0.51 -5.58
N PHE A 20 -10.00 -1.35 -5.69
CA PHE A 20 -9.92 -2.65 -6.35
C PHE A 20 -9.32 -2.52 -7.76
N TRP A 21 -9.84 -1.58 -8.56
CA TRP A 21 -9.40 -1.42 -9.96
C TRP A 21 -7.96 -0.94 -10.06
N SER A 22 -7.56 -0.03 -9.18
CA SER A 22 -6.17 0.44 -9.16
C SER A 22 -5.21 -0.72 -8.89
N GLY A 23 -5.53 -1.55 -7.89
CA GLY A 23 -4.71 -2.71 -7.58
C GLY A 23 -4.62 -3.68 -8.74
N ALA A 24 -5.76 -3.99 -9.36
CA ALA A 24 -5.81 -4.92 -10.50
C ALA A 24 -4.97 -4.40 -11.67
N LEU A 25 -5.06 -3.10 -11.95
CA LEU A 25 -4.39 -2.50 -13.11
C LEU A 25 -2.90 -2.26 -12.85
N ILE A 26 -2.51 -1.99 -11.60
CA ILE A 26 -1.08 -1.80 -11.26
C ILE A 26 -0.35 -3.15 -11.20
N PHE A 27 -0.91 -4.10 -10.47
CA PHE A 27 -0.17 -5.32 -10.11
C PHE A 27 -0.44 -6.51 -11.04
N GLY A 28 -1.57 -6.52 -11.73
CA GLY A 28 -1.94 -7.66 -12.56
C GLY A 28 -1.86 -7.41 -14.06
N TYR A 29 -2.36 -6.26 -14.48
CA TYR A 29 -2.54 -5.96 -15.90
C TYR A 29 -1.20 -5.94 -16.68
N PRO A 30 -0.11 -5.31 -16.16
CA PRO A 30 1.14 -5.33 -16.92
C PRO A 30 1.74 -6.72 -17.08
N GLY A 31 1.57 -7.59 -16.11
CA GLY A 31 2.01 -8.98 -16.24
C GLY A 31 1.26 -9.73 -17.31
N LEU A 32 -0.04 -9.51 -17.39
CA LEU A 32 -0.90 -10.15 -18.38
C LEU A 32 -0.63 -9.61 -19.79
N MET A 33 -0.50 -8.29 -19.92
CA MET A 33 -0.39 -7.64 -21.23
C MET A 33 1.07 -7.48 -21.69
N GLY A 34 2.04 -7.75 -20.83
CA GLY A 34 3.45 -7.60 -21.17
C GLY A 34 3.85 -8.29 -22.48
N PRO A 35 3.57 -9.60 -22.63
CA PRO A 35 3.89 -10.29 -23.88
C PRO A 35 3.21 -9.70 -25.10
N TYR A 36 1.95 -9.28 -24.97
CA TYR A 36 1.20 -8.65 -26.06
C TYR A 36 1.87 -7.32 -26.47
N TRP A 37 2.24 -6.49 -25.50
CA TRP A 37 2.90 -5.21 -25.78
C TRP A 37 4.29 -5.39 -26.34
N GLN A 38 5.05 -6.40 -25.88
CA GLN A 38 6.37 -6.70 -26.42
C GLN A 38 6.28 -6.98 -27.93
N LYS A 39 5.28 -7.76 -28.31
CA LYS A 39 5.08 -8.11 -29.71
C LYS A 39 4.52 -6.92 -30.51
N LEU A 40 3.53 -6.22 -29.96
CA LEU A 40 2.86 -5.10 -30.63
C LEU A 40 3.82 -3.94 -30.89
N PHE A 41 4.63 -3.58 -29.91
CA PHE A 41 5.52 -2.41 -29.97
C PHE A 41 6.96 -2.77 -30.26
N GLU A 42 7.25 -4.04 -30.45
CA GLU A 42 8.60 -4.56 -30.76
C GLU A 42 9.62 -4.08 -29.71
N VAL A 43 9.31 -4.31 -28.44
CA VAL A 43 10.17 -3.93 -27.31
C VAL A 43 10.54 -5.17 -26.50
N ASP A 44 11.59 -5.03 -25.67
CA ASP A 44 12.08 -6.13 -24.84
C ASP A 44 11.38 -6.18 -23.48
N ALA A 45 11.73 -7.18 -22.67
CA ALA A 45 11.16 -7.36 -21.33
C ALA A 45 11.54 -6.20 -20.40
N GLY A 46 12.70 -5.58 -20.60
CA GLY A 46 13.13 -4.41 -19.83
C GLY A 46 12.21 -3.23 -20.00
N ALA A 47 11.70 -3.02 -21.23
CA ALA A 47 10.74 -1.95 -21.51
C ALA A 47 9.43 -2.18 -20.73
N ILE A 48 8.99 -3.45 -20.63
CA ILE A 48 7.79 -3.80 -19.87
C ILE A 48 8.03 -3.58 -18.36
N GLY A 49 9.22 -3.94 -17.88
CA GLY A 49 9.58 -3.74 -16.48
C GLY A 49 9.54 -2.27 -16.05
N ARG A 50 9.86 -1.35 -16.97
CA ARG A 50 9.83 0.10 -16.68
C ARG A 50 8.42 0.64 -16.47
N ILE A 51 7.37 -0.11 -16.82
CA ILE A 51 6.00 0.30 -16.54
C ILE A 51 5.81 0.51 -15.03
N LEU A 52 6.30 -0.42 -14.22
CA LEU A 52 6.21 -0.30 -12.75
C LEU A 52 6.97 0.92 -12.24
N THR A 53 8.09 1.26 -12.88
CA THR A 53 8.87 2.46 -12.54
C THR A 53 8.00 3.72 -12.60
N PHE A 54 7.23 3.87 -13.68
CA PHE A 54 6.39 5.06 -13.84
C PHE A 54 5.23 5.08 -12.85
N VAL A 55 4.67 3.91 -12.51
CA VAL A 55 3.67 3.81 -11.44
C VAL A 55 4.26 4.29 -10.12
N LEU A 56 5.44 3.77 -9.76
CA LEU A 56 6.07 4.09 -8.47
C LEU A 56 6.46 5.56 -8.37
N ILE A 57 6.96 6.16 -9.45
CA ILE A 57 7.28 7.60 -9.47
C ILE A 57 6.03 8.42 -9.16
N SER A 58 4.91 8.10 -9.82
CA SER A 58 3.69 8.86 -9.60
C SER A 58 3.13 8.63 -8.19
N LEU A 59 3.22 7.40 -7.67
CA LEU A 59 2.80 7.12 -6.29
C LEU A 59 3.63 7.94 -5.29
N GLY A 60 4.94 7.96 -5.48
CA GLY A 60 5.83 8.70 -4.58
C GLY A 60 5.60 10.20 -4.62
N PHE A 61 5.23 10.73 -5.79
CA PHE A 61 5.04 12.16 -5.98
C PHE A 61 3.65 12.64 -5.55
N PHE A 62 2.59 11.93 -5.97
CA PHE A 62 1.22 12.46 -5.85
C PHE A 62 0.50 12.05 -4.57
N MET A 63 1.02 11.09 -3.80
CA MET A 63 0.31 10.62 -2.60
C MET A 63 0.10 11.76 -1.59
N PHE A 64 1.12 12.61 -1.39
CA PHE A 64 1.02 13.78 -0.52
C PHE A 64 -0.07 14.76 -1.01
N PHE A 65 -0.03 15.08 -2.30
CA PHE A 65 -0.97 16.06 -2.87
C PHE A 65 -2.41 15.55 -2.85
N ALA A 66 -2.59 14.26 -3.07
CA ALA A 66 -3.92 13.64 -2.98
C ALA A 66 -4.46 13.72 -1.55
N GLY A 67 -3.61 13.48 -0.55
CA GLY A 67 -3.98 13.62 0.85
C GLY A 67 -4.37 15.05 1.20
N LYS A 68 -3.62 16.01 0.69
CA LYS A 68 -3.90 17.43 0.92
C LYS A 68 -5.22 17.84 0.27
N TRP A 69 -5.42 17.46 -0.98
CA TRP A 69 -6.64 17.81 -1.74
C TRP A 69 -7.88 17.16 -1.09
N HIS A 70 -7.74 15.94 -0.58
CA HIS A 70 -8.82 15.20 0.05
C HIS A 70 -9.41 15.94 1.26
N MET A 71 -8.57 16.64 2.01
CA MET A 71 -9.04 17.40 3.17
C MET A 71 -10.08 18.45 2.79
N LYS A 72 -10.00 19.02 1.62
CA LYS A 72 -11.00 19.96 1.09
C LYS A 72 -12.13 19.25 0.37
N UNK A 73 -11.79 18.31 -0.52
CA UNK A 73 -12.58 17.82 -1.29
C UNK A 73 -13.35 16.84 -0.87
N GLY A 74 -13.05 16.21 0.05
CA GLY A 74 -13.79 15.10 0.57
C GLY A 74 -13.59 13.81 -0.20
N THR A 75 -14.10 12.74 0.37
CA THR A 75 -13.87 11.38 -0.18
C THR A 75 -14.67 11.12 -1.45
N ASN A 76 -15.95 11.56 -1.50
CA ASN A 76 -16.74 11.42 -2.74
C ASN A 76 -15.97 11.96 -3.92
N ASN A 77 -15.49 13.21 -3.79
CA ASN A 77 -14.83 13.92 -4.88
C ASN A 77 -13.46 13.33 -5.19
N SER A 78 -12.73 12.85 -4.17
CA SER A 78 -11.44 12.20 -4.40
C SER A 78 -11.59 10.94 -5.23
N ILE A 79 -12.59 10.11 -4.91
CA ILE A 79 -12.85 8.89 -5.68
C ILE A 79 -13.24 9.28 -7.12
N ARG A 80 -14.06 10.31 -7.30
CA ARG A 80 -14.48 10.75 -8.64
C ARG A 80 -13.31 11.26 -9.46
N VAL A 81 -12.43 12.07 -8.86
CA VAL A 81 -11.22 12.54 -9.54
C VAL A 81 -10.30 11.38 -9.90
N GLY A 82 -10.06 10.46 -8.96
CA GLY A 82 -9.26 9.27 -9.24
C GLY A 82 -9.86 8.44 -10.36
N THR A 83 -11.18 8.26 -10.35
CA THR A 83 -11.89 7.51 -11.39
C THR A 83 -11.75 8.18 -12.75
N PHE A 84 -11.90 9.50 -12.81
CA PHE A 84 -11.73 10.26 -14.05
C PHE A 84 -10.32 10.08 -14.62
N ILE A 85 -9.30 10.22 -13.76
CA ILE A 85 -7.90 10.05 -14.19
C ILE A 85 -7.69 8.61 -14.69
N LEU A 86 -8.24 7.62 -13.98
CA LEU A 86 -8.10 6.22 -14.35
C LEU A 86 -8.72 5.94 -15.72
N ILE A 87 -9.92 6.48 -15.97
CA ILE A 87 -10.61 6.31 -17.26
C ILE A 87 -9.81 6.97 -18.39
N VAL A 88 -9.32 8.20 -18.17
CA VAL A 88 -8.47 8.88 -19.16
C VAL A 88 -7.22 8.04 -19.43
N SER A 89 -6.61 7.48 -18.40
CA SER A 89 -5.42 6.64 -18.58
C SER A 89 -5.71 5.41 -19.43
N LEU A 90 -6.87 4.77 -19.20
CA LEU A 90 -7.26 3.59 -19.98
C LEU A 90 -7.58 3.93 -21.43
N LEU A 91 -8.15 5.12 -21.68
CA LEU A 91 -8.39 5.59 -23.05
C LEU A 91 -7.06 5.83 -23.77
N ILE A 92 -6.07 6.40 -23.09
CA ILE A 92 -4.73 6.58 -23.64
C ILE A 92 -4.10 5.22 -23.93
N LEU A 93 -4.23 4.28 -23.03
CA LEU A 93 -3.70 2.93 -23.19
C LEU A 93 -4.32 2.24 -24.40
N ASN A 94 -5.61 2.41 -24.59
CA ASN A 94 -6.32 1.80 -25.71
C ASN A 94 -5.87 2.35 -27.06
N UNK A 95 -5.37 3.44 -27.03
CA UNK A 95 -4.96 4.06 -28.07
C UNK A 95 -3.58 4.02 -28.30
N ALA A 96 -2.91 3.38 -27.53
CA ALA A 96 -1.44 3.46 -27.53
C ALA A 96 -0.84 2.93 -28.82
N GLN A 97 0.05 3.68 -29.38
CA GLN A 97 0.75 3.29 -30.62
C GLN A 97 2.23 3.00 -30.38
N ASN A 98 2.70 3.21 -29.16
CA ASN A 98 4.08 2.90 -28.76
C ASN A 98 4.14 2.71 -27.26
N ILE A 99 5.29 2.21 -26.78
CA ILE A 99 5.47 1.90 -25.37
C ILE A 99 5.41 3.16 -24.49
N TYR A 100 5.73 4.33 -25.04
CA TYR A 100 5.73 5.58 -24.29
C TYR A 100 4.31 5.97 -23.88
N MET A 101 3.32 5.66 -24.69
CA MET A 101 1.91 5.87 -24.31
C MET A 101 1.50 4.90 -23.19
N VAL A 102 2.04 3.69 -23.15
CA VAL A 102 1.82 2.77 -22.03
C VAL A 102 2.44 3.36 -20.75
N TYR A 103 3.61 3.99 -20.84
CA TYR A 103 4.24 4.66 -19.71
C TYR A 103 3.38 5.83 -19.19
N ILE A 104 2.74 6.58 -20.08
CA ILE A 104 1.82 7.65 -19.69
C ILE A 104 0.62 7.04 -18.94
N TRP A 105 0.07 5.94 -19.46
CA TRP A 105 -0.99 5.21 -18.76
C TRP A 105 -0.54 4.81 -17.35
N ALA A 106 0.66 4.25 -17.24
CA ALA A 106 1.17 3.78 -15.95
C ALA A 106 1.30 4.93 -14.94
N PHE A 107 1.83 6.07 -15.38
CA PHE A 107 1.98 7.25 -14.55
C PHE A 107 0.62 7.77 -14.08
N LEU A 108 -0.34 7.87 -15.00
CA LEU A 108 -1.70 8.34 -14.67
C LEU A 108 -2.44 7.33 -13.79
N ASN A 109 -2.23 6.03 -14.00
CA ASN A 109 -2.81 4.99 -13.15
C ASN A 109 -2.31 5.12 -11.71
N GLY A 110 -1.01 5.36 -11.54
CA GLY A 110 -0.45 5.62 -10.21
C GLY A 110 -1.05 6.88 -9.58
N THR A 111 -1.20 7.94 -10.37
CA THR A 111 -1.82 9.18 -9.90
C THR A 111 -3.27 8.95 -9.45
N ALA A 112 -4.04 8.22 -10.26
CA ALA A 112 -5.43 7.88 -9.93
C ALA A 112 -5.49 7.10 -8.61
N SER A 113 -4.56 6.16 -8.42
CA SER A 113 -4.48 5.36 -7.19
C SER A 113 -4.27 6.25 -5.96
N CYS A 114 -3.46 7.29 -6.09
CA CYS A 114 -3.22 8.22 -4.98
C CYS A 114 -4.51 8.90 -4.53
N PHE A 115 -5.36 9.31 -5.48
CA PHE A 115 -6.62 10.00 -5.16
C PHE A 115 -7.67 9.07 -4.57
N ILE A 116 -7.46 7.76 -4.62
CA ILE A 116 -8.41 6.78 -4.07
C ILE A 116 -7.85 6.14 -2.78
N TYR A 117 -6.57 5.79 -2.77
CA TYR A 117 -5.97 5.00 -1.69
C TYR A 117 -5.85 5.78 -0.38
N VAL A 118 -5.17 6.93 -0.39
CA VAL A 118 -4.98 7.73 0.83
C VAL A 118 -6.31 8.25 1.36
N PRO A 119 -7.19 8.81 0.52
CA PRO A 119 -8.51 9.20 1.02
C PRO A 119 -9.29 8.04 1.61
N GLY A 120 -9.20 6.86 1.00
CA GLY A 120 -9.86 5.67 1.52
C GLY A 120 -9.35 5.29 2.91
N LEU A 121 -8.04 5.26 3.09
CA LEU A 121 -7.45 4.93 4.39
C LEU A 121 -7.83 5.95 5.46
N ALA A 122 -7.80 7.24 5.12
CA ALA A 122 -8.20 8.29 6.06
C ALA A 122 -9.66 8.14 6.46
N THR A 123 -10.53 7.89 5.48
CA THR A 123 -11.97 7.80 5.68
C THR A 123 -12.35 6.65 6.61
N VAL A 124 -11.84 5.44 6.33
CA VAL A 124 -12.23 4.26 7.11
C VAL A 124 -11.74 4.37 8.55
N GLN A 125 -10.55 4.94 8.78
CA GLN A 125 -10.03 5.14 10.13
C GLN A 125 -10.85 6.16 10.92
N LYS A 126 -11.37 7.19 10.26
CA LYS A 126 -12.22 8.20 10.92
C LYS A 126 -13.57 7.62 11.34
N TRP A 127 -14.12 6.67 10.56
CA TRP A 127 -15.34 5.99 10.95
C TRP A 127 -15.13 5.03 12.11
N PHE A 128 -13.99 4.34 12.15
CA PHE A 128 -13.70 3.29 13.14
C PHE A 128 -12.33 3.52 13.79
N PRO A 129 -12.19 4.62 14.56
CA PRO A 129 -10.88 4.94 15.16
C PRO A 129 -10.43 3.91 16.19
N GLN A 130 -11.36 3.14 16.77
CA GLN A 130 -11.03 2.06 17.70
C GLN A 130 -10.62 0.76 17.01
N ARG A 131 -10.82 0.67 15.68
CA ARG A 131 -10.48 -0.51 14.88
C ARG A 131 -9.73 -0.11 13.61
N ARG A 132 -8.77 0.81 13.76
CA ARG A 132 -8.05 1.37 12.61
C ARG A 132 -7.28 0.31 11.84
N GLY A 133 -6.70 -0.67 12.55
CA GLY A 133 -5.97 -1.75 11.89
C GLY A 133 -6.87 -2.64 11.06
N LEU A 134 -8.04 -2.99 11.60
CA LEU A 134 -8.99 -3.85 10.88
C LEU A 134 -9.48 -3.16 9.59
N VAL A 135 -9.97 -1.94 9.69
CA VAL A 135 -10.58 -1.28 8.52
C VAL A 135 -9.53 -0.88 7.48
N SER A 136 -8.34 -0.45 7.91
CA SER A 136 -7.22 -0.21 6.98
C SER A 136 -6.79 -1.53 6.32
N GLY A 137 -6.78 -2.61 7.10
CA GLY A 137 -6.44 -3.93 6.60
C GLY A 137 -7.40 -4.41 5.52
N ILE A 138 -8.70 -4.12 5.68
CA ILE A 138 -9.70 -4.48 4.66
C ILE A 138 -9.41 -3.76 3.35
N VAL A 139 -9.19 -2.44 3.40
CA VAL A 139 -8.88 -1.65 2.20
C VAL A 139 -7.59 -2.19 1.54
N ASN A 140 -6.57 -2.45 2.35
CA ASN A 140 -5.29 -2.96 1.86
C ASN A 140 -5.41 -4.38 1.28
N LEU A 141 -6.24 -5.23 1.89
CA LEU A 141 -6.48 -6.58 1.37
C LEU A 141 -7.08 -6.51 -0.03
N VAL A 142 -8.11 -5.67 -0.21
CA VAL A 142 -8.75 -5.51 -1.52
C VAL A 142 -7.75 -4.99 -2.55
N PHE A 143 -6.94 -3.99 -2.16
CA PHE A 143 -5.88 -3.44 -3.01
C PHE A 143 -4.90 -4.54 -3.45
N GLY A 144 -4.48 -5.39 -2.51
CA GLY A 144 -3.49 -6.43 -2.77
C GLY A 144 -4.02 -7.66 -3.52
N ILE A 145 -5.29 -8.03 -3.28
CA ILE A 145 -5.86 -9.26 -3.86
C ILE A 145 -6.51 -9.02 -5.23
N SER A 146 -6.75 -7.78 -5.58
CA SER A 146 -7.52 -7.43 -6.80
C SER A 146 -6.87 -7.98 -8.07
N ALA A 147 -5.55 -7.97 -8.15
CA ALA A 147 -4.83 -8.51 -9.31
C ALA A 147 -5.06 -10.01 -9.46
N ALA A 148 -5.06 -10.74 -8.35
CA ALA A 148 -5.29 -12.19 -8.38
C ALA A 148 -6.71 -12.52 -8.87
N ILE A 149 -7.68 -11.69 -8.50
CA ILE A 149 -9.07 -11.87 -8.93
C ILE A 149 -9.22 -11.50 -10.42
N MET A 150 -8.69 -10.34 -10.81
CA MET A 150 -8.95 -9.81 -12.15
C MET A 150 -8.04 -10.36 -13.24
N SER A 151 -6.85 -10.87 -12.92
CA SER A 151 -5.96 -11.39 -13.95
C SER A 151 -6.57 -12.54 -14.76
N PRO A 152 -7.17 -13.57 -14.14
CA PRO A 152 -7.86 -14.59 -14.94
C PRO A 152 -9.06 -14.02 -15.70
N ILE A 153 -9.80 -13.12 -15.14
CA ILE A 153 -10.94 -12.48 -15.81
C ILE A 153 -10.49 -11.68 -17.03
N UNK A 154 -9.48 -10.78 -16.88
CA UNK A 154 -8.96 -10.12 -17.81
C UNK A 154 -8.49 -10.93 -18.86
N ASN A 155 -7.86 -12.08 -18.54
CA ASN A 155 -7.33 -12.99 -19.55
C ASN A 155 -8.43 -13.59 -20.45
N VAL A 156 -9.52 -14.03 -19.83
CA VAL A 156 -10.68 -14.54 -20.57
C VAL A 156 -11.24 -13.45 -21.49
N MET A 157 -11.36 -12.23 -20.99
CA MET A 157 -11.86 -11.10 -21.80
C MET A 157 -10.96 -10.82 -22.99
N PHE A 158 -9.65 -10.85 -22.79
CA PHE A 158 -8.67 -10.60 -23.83
C PHE A 158 -8.80 -11.65 -24.97
N HIS A 159 -8.91 -12.90 -24.60
CA HIS A 159 -9.03 -13.98 -25.60
C HIS A 159 -10.40 -14.03 -26.26
N SER A 160 -11.45 -13.58 -25.56
CA SER A 160 -12.83 -13.59 -26.09
C SER A 160 -13.14 -12.36 -26.94
N PHE A 161 -12.72 -11.17 -26.49
CA PHE A 161 -13.11 -9.90 -27.11
C PHE A 161 -11.96 -9.19 -27.83
N GLY A 162 -10.73 -9.53 -27.50
CA GLY A 162 -9.57 -8.77 -27.95
C GLY A 162 -9.25 -7.61 -27.01
N TYR A 163 -8.10 -7.02 -27.26
CA TYR A 163 -7.49 -5.98 -26.42
C TYR A 163 -8.38 -4.73 -26.29
N THR A 164 -8.84 -4.21 -27.43
CA THR A 164 -9.59 -2.94 -27.45
C THR A 164 -10.92 -3.06 -26.71
N MET A 165 -11.68 -4.13 -26.97
CA MET A 165 -12.98 -4.34 -26.34
C MET A 165 -12.81 -4.65 -24.85
N MET A 166 -11.77 -5.41 -24.48
CA MET A 166 -11.46 -5.69 -23.08
C MET A 166 -11.27 -4.37 -22.31
N ASN A 167 -10.48 -3.44 -22.87
CA ASN A 167 -10.23 -2.16 -22.22
C ASN A 167 -11.50 -1.32 -22.10
N TYR A 168 -12.37 -1.32 -23.11
CA TYR A 168 -13.66 -0.62 -23.01
C TYR A 168 -14.56 -1.21 -21.92
N VAL A 169 -14.60 -2.53 -21.81
CA VAL A 169 -15.38 -3.19 -20.76
C VAL A 169 -14.84 -2.79 -19.37
N VAL A 170 -13.52 -2.78 -19.20
CA VAL A 170 -12.89 -2.37 -17.94
C VAL A 170 -13.25 -0.91 -17.63
N ILE A 171 -13.22 -0.02 -18.63
CA ILE A 171 -13.59 1.39 -18.45
C ILE A 171 -15.02 1.50 -17.92
N VAL A 172 -15.96 0.77 -18.51
CA VAL A 172 -17.36 0.81 -18.09
C VAL A 172 -17.51 0.28 -16.66
N LEU A 173 -16.84 -0.83 -16.34
CA LEU A 173 -16.90 -1.41 -15.00
C LEU A 173 -16.30 -0.45 -13.97
N VAL A 174 -15.16 0.17 -14.27
CA VAL A 174 -14.53 1.17 -13.39
C VAL A 174 -15.51 2.32 -13.14
N LEU A 175 -16.11 2.83 -14.21
CA LEU A 175 -17.04 3.96 -14.11
C LEU A 175 -18.22 3.61 -13.21
N ILE A 176 -18.88 2.47 -13.46
CA ILE A 176 -20.06 2.07 -12.70
C ILE A 176 -19.71 1.84 -11.23
N VAL A 177 -18.70 1.00 -10.98
CA VAL A 177 -18.33 0.61 -9.60
C VAL A 177 -17.87 1.82 -8.81
N ASN A 178 -16.99 2.63 -9.40
CA ASN A 178 -16.40 3.75 -8.66
C ASN A 178 -17.36 4.90 -8.46
N LEU A 179 -18.30 5.16 -9.38
CA LEU A 179 -19.35 6.14 -9.15
C LEU A 179 -20.27 5.72 -8.00
N LEU A 180 -20.67 4.44 -7.99
CA LEU A 180 -21.48 3.91 -6.89
C LEU A 180 -20.69 3.99 -5.56
N ALA A 181 -19.41 3.62 -5.60
CA ALA A 181 -18.55 3.71 -4.42
C ALA A 181 -18.45 5.14 -3.90
N SER A 182 -18.34 6.12 -4.81
CA SER A 182 -18.23 7.53 -4.41
C SER A 182 -19.49 8.02 -3.71
N LEU A 183 -20.66 7.48 -4.07
CA LEU A 183 -21.93 7.90 -3.46
C LEU A 183 -22.04 7.49 -1.99
N VAL A 184 -21.40 6.39 -1.59
CA VAL A 184 -21.51 5.84 -0.24
C VAL A 184 -20.29 6.11 0.63
N SER A 185 -19.25 6.73 0.08
CA SER A 185 -17.97 6.92 0.78
C SER A 185 -17.74 8.38 1.10
N GLU A 186 -17.75 8.71 2.39
CA GLU A 186 -17.41 10.08 2.83
C GLU A 186 -16.94 10.03 4.28
N MET A 187 -16.11 11.01 4.63
CA MET A 187 -15.64 11.16 6.01
C MET A 187 -16.82 11.52 6.91
N PRO A 188 -16.82 11.07 8.19
CA PRO A 188 -17.95 11.37 9.08
C PRO A 188 -18.25 12.86 9.20
N GLU A 189 -17.23 13.72 9.21
CA GLU A 189 -17.43 15.17 9.37
C GLU A 189 -18.05 15.83 8.12
N LYS A 190 -18.02 15.16 6.96
CA LYS A 190 -18.62 15.66 5.72
C LYS A 190 -19.84 14.87 5.28
N ALA A 191 -20.08 13.71 5.89
CA ALA A 191 -21.23 12.86 5.54
C ALA A 191 -22.53 13.48 6.03
N LYS A 192 -23.62 13.17 5.33
CA LYS A 192 -24.96 13.59 5.75
C LYS A 192 -25.42 12.66 6.88
N LEU A 193 -25.29 13.13 8.10
CA LEU A 193 -25.68 12.38 9.31
C LEU A 193 -26.90 13.02 9.94
N THR A 194 -27.79 12.18 10.48
CA THR A 194 -28.90 12.64 11.31
C THR A 194 -28.34 13.16 12.65
N ASP A 195 -29.15 13.92 13.40
CA ASP A 195 -28.73 14.43 14.71
C ASP A 195 -28.35 13.29 15.66
N ALA A 196 -29.08 12.17 15.62
CA ALA A 196 -28.79 11.00 16.43
C ALA A 196 -27.44 10.38 16.04
N GLU A 197 -27.17 10.28 14.73
CA GLU A 197 -25.91 9.74 14.23
C GLU A 197 -24.72 10.63 14.60
N LYS A 198 -24.90 11.96 14.51
CA LYS A 198 -23.87 12.92 14.93
C LYS A 198 -23.57 12.79 16.41
N ALA A 199 -24.62 12.68 17.25
CA ALA A 199 -24.46 12.52 18.68
C ALA A 199 -23.73 11.22 19.01
N GLU A 200 -24.07 10.14 18.34
CA GLU A 200 -23.41 8.85 18.52
C GLU A 200 -21.92 8.95 18.16
N HIS A 201 -21.60 9.60 17.04
CA HIS A 201 -20.22 9.78 16.60
C HIS A 201 -19.42 10.62 17.59
N GLU A 202 -19.98 11.72 18.08
CA GLU A 202 -19.34 12.60 19.07
C GLU A 202 -19.12 11.85 20.39
N ASN A 203 -20.09 11.04 20.82
CA ASN A 203 -19.95 10.23 22.02
C ASN A 203 -18.83 9.18 21.87
N LEU A 204 -18.73 8.57 20.70
CA LEU A 204 -17.66 7.61 20.41
C LEU A 204 -16.28 8.28 20.52
N LEU A 205 -16.12 9.46 19.90
CA LEU A 205 -14.86 10.20 19.97
C LEU A 205 -14.51 10.60 21.41
N ALA A 206 -15.52 11.05 22.17
CA ALA A 206 -15.32 11.42 23.57
C ALA A 206 -14.91 10.22 24.41
N SER A 207 -15.51 9.05 24.19
CA SER A 207 -15.15 7.84 24.94
C SER A 207 -13.72 7.37 24.62
N ILE A 208 -13.29 7.50 23.37
CA ILE A 208 -11.93 7.16 22.96
C ILE A 208 -10.94 8.09 23.64
N GLN A 209 -11.22 9.40 23.67
CA GLN A 209 -10.38 10.38 24.36
C GLN A 209 -10.29 10.11 25.86
N ALA A 210 -11.43 9.76 26.49
CA ALA A 210 -11.48 9.45 27.91
C ALA A 210 -10.64 8.20 28.24
N LYS A 211 -10.71 7.16 27.41
CA LYS A 211 -9.91 5.95 27.59
C LYS A 211 -8.41 6.26 27.45
N ALA A 212 -8.05 7.07 26.46
CA ALA A 212 -6.66 7.47 26.25
C ALA A 212 -6.14 8.30 27.43
N ALA A 213 -6.96 9.17 27.97
CA ALA A 213 -6.58 10.00 29.13
C ALA A 213 -6.38 9.16 30.38
N LYS A 214 -7.17 8.09 30.56
CA LYS A 214 -7.07 7.17 31.70
C LYS A 214 -5.89 6.20 31.55
N SER A 215 -5.47 5.96 30.33
CA SER A 215 -4.35 5.06 30.06
C SER A 215 -3.07 5.67 30.64
N SER A 216 -2.38 4.92 31.49
CA SER A 216 -1.12 5.34 32.06
C SER A 216 0.00 5.38 31.03
N GLN A 217 -0.26 4.89 29.84
CA GLN A 217 0.71 4.89 28.75
C GLN A 217 0.67 6.19 27.94
N ASN A 218 -0.07 7.15 28.37
CA ASN A 218 0.01 8.57 28.01
C ASN A 218 0.52 8.83 26.59
N GLN A 219 -0.30 8.53 25.62
CA GLN A 219 0.01 8.84 24.21
C GLN A 219 -0.32 10.31 23.95
N VAL A 220 0.43 10.91 23.02
CA VAL A 220 0.14 12.27 22.59
C VAL A 220 -1.24 12.31 21.98
N MET A 221 -2.08 13.20 22.53
CA MET A 221 -3.48 13.35 22.11
C MET A 221 -3.61 14.64 21.32
N GLY A 222 -3.23 14.61 20.09
CA GLY A 222 -3.34 15.79 19.25
C GLY A 222 -2.92 15.47 17.84
N SER A 223 -3.22 16.38 16.96
CA SER A 223 -2.87 16.21 15.54
C SER A 223 -1.63 17.01 15.22
N PHE A 224 -0.67 16.36 14.60
CA PHE A 224 0.55 17.00 14.12
C PHE A 224 0.28 17.65 12.76
N THR A 225 0.87 18.81 12.52
CA THR A 225 1.00 19.34 11.17
C THR A 225 2.09 18.57 10.44
N VAL A 226 2.14 18.72 9.12
CA VAL A 226 3.17 18.08 8.30
C VAL A 226 4.57 18.48 8.78
N THR A 227 4.77 19.77 9.02
CA THR A 227 6.08 20.28 9.47
C THR A 227 6.46 19.68 10.81
N GLU A 228 5.51 19.59 11.75
CA GLU A 228 5.76 19.00 13.05
C GLU A 228 6.12 17.51 12.93
N ALA A 229 5.40 16.78 12.07
CA ALA A 229 5.67 15.35 11.85
C ALA A 229 7.07 15.12 11.30
N LEU A 230 7.48 15.94 10.32
CA LEU A 230 8.81 15.85 9.70
C LEU A 230 9.95 16.07 10.68
N LYS A 231 9.70 16.77 11.78
CA LYS A 231 10.71 17.05 12.80
C LYS A 231 10.83 15.95 13.84
N THR A 232 9.97 14.90 13.78
CA THR A 232 9.98 13.80 14.76
C THR A 232 10.81 12.64 14.24
N LYS A 233 11.42 11.91 15.15
CA LYS A 233 12.07 10.65 14.83
C LYS A 233 11.03 9.57 14.42
N UNK A 234 9.93 9.56 14.80
CA UNK A 234 8.99 8.75 14.56
C UNK A 234 8.71 8.62 13.19
N PHE A 235 8.51 9.83 12.61
CA PHE A 235 8.28 9.88 11.17
C PHE A 235 9.39 9.17 10.38
N TRP A 236 10.62 9.50 10.67
CA TRP A 236 11.75 9.00 9.88
C TRP A 236 12.00 7.52 10.11
N PHE A 237 11.65 6.97 11.26
CA PHE A 237 11.72 5.52 11.46
C PHE A 237 10.69 4.81 10.58
N ILE A 238 9.46 5.32 10.47
CA ILE A 238 8.44 4.74 9.60
C ILE A 238 8.85 4.92 8.14
N TRP A 239 9.38 6.06 7.79
CA TRP A 239 9.88 6.34 6.44
C TRP A 239 10.94 5.32 6.05
N LEU A 240 11.88 5.05 6.95
CA LEU A 240 12.91 4.03 6.71
C LEU A 240 12.32 2.61 6.58
N UNK A 241 11.33 2.25 7.27
CA UNK A 241 10.77 1.13 7.20
C UNK A 241 10.34 0.91 5.93
N TRP A 242 9.70 1.92 5.28
CA TRP A 242 9.19 1.84 3.90
C TRP A 242 10.29 1.79 2.83
N ALA A 243 11.35 2.51 3.03
CA ALA A 243 12.48 2.47 2.10
C ALA A 243 13.11 1.07 2.10
N LEU A 244 13.37 0.51 3.26
CA LEU A 244 14.10 -0.75 3.40
C LEU A 244 13.22 -1.97 3.18
N MET A 245 12.12 -2.08 3.91
CA MET A 245 11.23 -3.24 3.77
C MET A 245 10.45 -3.17 2.45
N GLY A 246 10.14 -1.97 1.99
CA GLY A 246 9.53 -1.79 0.67
C GLY A 246 10.43 -2.32 -0.44
N ALA A 247 11.74 -2.03 -0.35
CA ALA A 247 12.71 -2.57 -1.31
C ALA A 247 12.76 -4.10 -1.23
N ALA A 248 12.80 -4.64 -0.01
CA ALA A 248 12.88 -6.08 0.18
C ALA A 248 11.63 -6.78 -0.38
N GLY A 249 10.46 -6.20 -0.17
CA GLY A 249 9.21 -6.78 -0.65
C GLY A 249 9.09 -6.73 -2.17
N ILE A 250 9.32 -5.56 -2.76
CA ILE A 250 9.14 -5.39 -4.21
C ILE A 250 10.18 -6.23 -4.99
N ASN A 251 11.40 -6.38 -4.45
CA ASN A 251 12.42 -7.20 -5.09
C ASN A 251 12.04 -8.67 -5.14
N MET A 252 11.34 -9.17 -4.11
CA MET A 252 10.98 -10.59 -4.07
C MET A 252 10.06 -10.99 -5.21
N VAL A 253 9.28 -10.05 -5.74
CA VAL A 253 8.37 -10.34 -6.87
C VAL A 253 9.16 -10.93 -8.05
N SER A 254 10.27 -10.30 -8.45
CA SER A 254 11.09 -10.82 -9.54
C SER A 254 12.11 -11.85 -9.06
N LEU A 255 12.68 -11.69 -7.87
CA LEU A 255 13.70 -12.61 -7.37
C LEU A 255 13.15 -14.02 -7.15
N SER A 256 11.90 -14.16 -6.67
CA SER A 256 11.30 -15.47 -6.47
C SER A 256 11.24 -16.26 -7.77
N VAL A 257 10.91 -15.59 -8.88
CA VAL A 257 10.84 -16.22 -10.20
C VAL A 257 12.25 -16.45 -10.75
N ASN A 258 13.08 -15.42 -10.76
CA ASN A 258 14.40 -15.48 -11.41
C ASN A 258 15.34 -16.47 -10.71
N TYR A 259 15.32 -16.50 -9.39
CA TYR A 259 16.11 -17.45 -8.64
C TYR A 259 15.66 -18.89 -8.88
N SER A 260 14.35 -19.12 -8.85
CA SER A 260 13.78 -20.45 -9.10
C SER A 260 14.15 -20.94 -10.50
N VAL A 261 13.99 -20.06 -11.50
CA VAL A 261 14.31 -20.40 -12.90
C VAL A 261 15.80 -20.70 -13.05
N SER A 262 16.67 -19.97 -12.35
CA SER A 262 18.12 -20.22 -12.40
C SER A 262 18.47 -21.60 -11.87
N LEU A 263 17.62 -22.21 -11.05
CA LEU A 263 17.79 -23.58 -10.52
C LEU A 263 16.99 -24.62 -11.32
N GLY A 264 16.37 -24.21 -12.43
CA GLY A 264 15.56 -25.10 -13.25
C GLY A 264 14.19 -25.42 -12.65
N LEU A 265 13.69 -24.55 -11.78
CA LEU A 265 12.43 -24.77 -11.06
C LEU A 265 11.33 -23.85 -11.60
N ALA A 266 10.06 -24.20 -11.27
CA ALA A 266 8.89 -23.42 -11.69
C ALA A 266 8.76 -22.17 -10.81
N GLY A 267 9.21 -21.03 -11.33
CA GLY A 267 9.22 -19.78 -10.58
C GLY A 267 7.85 -19.29 -10.13
N VAL A 268 6.79 -19.67 -10.86
CA VAL A 268 5.43 -19.24 -10.51
C VAL A 268 4.99 -19.76 -9.13
N VAL A 269 5.52 -20.90 -8.68
CA VAL A 269 5.15 -21.47 -7.38
C VAL A 269 5.62 -20.55 -6.23
N ALA A 270 6.87 -20.08 -6.29
CA ALA A 270 7.40 -19.17 -5.28
C ALA A 270 6.67 -17.82 -5.30
N LEU A 271 6.43 -17.29 -6.49
CA LEU A 271 5.69 -16.01 -6.62
C LEU A 271 4.27 -16.13 -6.08
N THR A 272 3.60 -17.25 -6.35
CA THR A 272 2.25 -17.48 -5.84
C THR A 272 2.24 -17.53 -4.31
N ALA A 273 3.21 -18.24 -3.71
CA ALA A 273 3.33 -18.30 -2.25
C ALA A 273 3.54 -16.90 -1.65
N PHE A 274 4.41 -16.11 -2.27
CA PHE A 274 4.63 -14.71 -1.87
C PHE A 274 3.32 -13.92 -1.93
N ASN A 275 2.59 -14.02 -3.04
CA ASN A 275 1.36 -13.25 -3.24
C ASN A 275 0.25 -13.67 -2.28
N ILE A 276 0.13 -14.94 -1.95
CA ILE A 276 -0.87 -15.42 -1.00
C ILE A 276 -0.63 -14.77 0.37
N THR A 277 0.59 -14.83 0.88
CA THR A 277 0.89 -14.25 2.19
C THR A 277 0.87 -12.73 2.17
N ASN A 278 1.27 -12.10 1.06
CA ASN A 278 1.17 -10.65 0.89
C ASN A 278 -0.29 -10.20 1.02
N GLY A 279 -1.22 -10.96 0.45
CA GLY A 279 -2.65 -10.63 0.57
C GLY A 279 -3.20 -10.90 1.96
N LEU A 280 -3.01 -12.12 2.47
CA LEU A 280 -3.57 -12.53 3.76
C LEU A 280 -3.02 -11.73 4.92
N SER A 281 -1.75 -11.38 4.88
CA SER A 281 -1.13 -10.64 5.98
C SER A 281 -1.75 -9.26 6.17
N ARG A 282 -2.33 -8.69 5.14
CA ARG A 282 -2.91 -7.34 5.24
C ARG A 282 -4.09 -7.30 6.22
N ILE A 283 -4.92 -8.35 6.24
CA ILE A 283 -6.01 -8.43 7.21
C ILE A 283 -5.50 -8.96 8.56
N ILE A 284 -4.64 -9.98 8.56
CA ILE A 284 -4.11 -10.57 9.78
C ILE A 284 -3.31 -9.53 10.57
N ALA A 285 -2.37 -8.84 9.92
CA ALA A 285 -1.56 -7.83 10.59
C ALA A 285 -2.38 -6.60 10.98
N GLY A 286 -3.41 -6.26 10.20
CA GLY A 286 -4.33 -5.20 10.58
C GLY A 286 -5.01 -5.48 11.91
N ILE A 287 -5.53 -6.70 12.06
CA ILE A 287 -6.18 -7.12 13.31
C ILE A 287 -5.15 -7.16 14.45
N LEU A 288 -3.96 -7.72 14.19
CA LEU A 288 -2.90 -7.80 15.20
C LEU A 288 -2.46 -6.41 15.66
N THR A 289 -2.44 -5.44 14.76
CA THR A 289 -2.12 -4.05 15.10
C THR A 289 -3.09 -3.50 16.15
N ASP A 290 -4.37 -3.81 16.01
CA ASP A 290 -5.39 -3.38 16.98
C ASP A 290 -5.22 -4.09 18.33
N LEU A 291 -4.71 -5.33 18.33
CA LEU A 291 -4.58 -6.16 19.53
C LEU A 291 -3.26 -5.94 20.28
N ILE A 292 -2.14 -5.95 19.56
CA ILE A 292 -0.80 -5.92 20.19
C ILE A 292 0.05 -4.73 19.73
N GLY A 293 -0.46 -3.92 18.82
CA GLY A 293 0.26 -2.77 18.28
C GLY A 293 1.07 -3.07 17.04
N GLY A 294 1.25 -2.03 16.24
CA GLY A 294 1.97 -2.15 14.97
C GLY A 294 3.46 -2.42 15.15
N ASN A 295 4.06 -1.94 16.25
CA ASN A 295 5.49 -2.13 16.51
C ASN A 295 5.84 -3.62 16.64
N LEU A 296 5.10 -4.36 17.48
CA LEU A 296 5.35 -5.78 17.68
C LEU A 296 4.98 -6.57 16.44
N THR A 297 3.84 -6.26 15.81
CA THR A 297 3.39 -6.94 14.60
C THR A 297 4.43 -6.78 13.49
N GLY A 298 4.89 -5.55 13.27
CA GLY A 298 5.91 -5.26 12.25
C GLY A 298 7.25 -5.89 12.57
N CYS A 299 7.70 -5.80 13.81
CA CYS A 299 8.97 -6.39 14.22
C CYS A 299 9.00 -7.89 13.93
N PHE A 300 7.95 -8.60 14.34
CA PHE A 300 7.85 -10.04 14.09
C PHE A 300 7.88 -10.34 12.59
N ALA A 301 7.06 -9.64 11.80
CA ALA A 301 6.96 -9.90 10.37
C ALA A 301 8.26 -9.59 9.63
N PHE A 302 8.91 -8.47 9.98
CA PHE A 302 10.16 -8.07 9.31
C PHE A 302 11.32 -8.98 9.69
N ALA A 303 11.35 -9.47 10.94
CA ALA A 303 12.33 -10.46 11.36
C ALA A 303 12.13 -11.79 10.59
N LEU A 304 10.88 -12.17 10.39
CA LEU A 304 10.55 -13.37 9.60
C LEU A 304 11.05 -13.22 8.15
N ALA A 305 10.89 -12.05 7.55
CA ALA A 305 11.40 -11.78 6.21
C ALA A 305 12.93 -11.85 6.16
N ALA A 306 13.59 -11.35 7.19
CA ALA A 306 15.07 -11.44 7.28
C ALA A 306 15.52 -12.91 7.29
N ILE A 307 14.84 -13.73 8.08
CA ILE A 307 15.10 -15.18 8.10
C ILE A 307 14.91 -15.76 6.69
N GLY A 308 13.83 -15.37 6.02
CA GLY A 308 13.56 -15.84 4.67
C GLY A 308 14.70 -15.53 3.71
N TYR A 309 15.15 -14.29 3.69
CA TYR A 309 16.23 -13.86 2.79
C TYR A 309 17.56 -14.53 3.13
N PHE A 310 17.92 -14.60 4.43
CA PHE A 310 19.21 -15.17 4.82
C PHE A 310 19.28 -16.68 4.54
N LEU A 311 18.16 -17.38 4.58
CA LEU A 311 18.11 -18.83 4.33
C LEU A 311 17.95 -19.17 2.84
N LEU A 312 17.47 -18.24 2.00
CA LEU A 312 17.22 -18.55 0.58
C LEU A 312 18.42 -19.16 -0.14
N PRO A 313 19.67 -18.66 0.04
CA PRO A 313 20.81 -19.29 -0.64
C PRO A 313 21.04 -20.75 -0.30
N GLU A 314 20.54 -21.21 0.84
CA GLU A 314 20.75 -22.60 1.31
C GLU A 314 19.68 -23.56 0.78
N PHE A 315 18.63 -23.05 0.09
CA PHE A 315 17.50 -23.86 -0.36
C PHE A 315 17.49 -23.96 -1.88
N THR A 316 17.38 -25.18 -2.39
CA THR A 316 17.34 -25.47 -3.82
C THR A 316 16.06 -26.20 -4.25
N SER A 317 15.17 -26.52 -3.30
CA SER A 317 13.86 -27.13 -3.61
C SER A 317 12.82 -26.03 -3.80
N ILE A 318 11.84 -26.27 -4.67
CA ILE A 318 10.80 -25.29 -4.90
C ILE A 318 9.94 -25.09 -3.65
N THR A 319 9.72 -26.14 -2.85
CA THR A 319 8.95 -26.01 -1.60
C THR A 319 9.67 -25.09 -0.62
N GLY A 320 10.97 -25.27 -0.44
CA GLY A 320 11.76 -24.42 0.46
C GLY A 320 11.77 -22.97 0.01
N ILE A 321 12.00 -22.75 -1.29
CA ILE A 321 12.01 -21.38 -1.85
C ILE A 321 10.63 -20.74 -1.68
N ALA A 322 9.55 -21.49 -1.92
CA ALA A 322 8.19 -20.96 -1.80
C ALA A 322 7.88 -20.54 -0.35
N VAL A 323 8.28 -21.37 0.64
CA VAL A 323 8.06 -21.06 2.05
C VAL A 323 8.81 -19.78 2.44
N LEU A 324 10.07 -19.65 2.02
CA LEU A 324 10.87 -18.47 2.35
C LEU A 324 10.37 -17.23 1.64
N ALA A 325 9.92 -17.36 0.38
CA ALA A 325 9.28 -16.26 -0.34
C ALA A 325 7.98 -15.83 0.36
N ALA A 326 7.23 -16.81 0.90
CA ALA A 326 6.01 -16.53 1.66
C ALA A 326 6.31 -15.72 2.92
N PHE A 327 7.44 -15.98 3.60
CA PHE A 327 7.85 -15.17 4.75
C PHE A 327 8.01 -13.70 4.36
N VAL A 328 8.65 -13.43 3.23
CA VAL A 328 8.84 -12.06 2.73
C VAL A 328 7.50 -11.46 2.32
N GLY A 329 6.64 -12.23 1.69
CA GLY A 329 5.29 -11.79 1.31
C GLY A 329 4.48 -11.37 2.52
N PHE A 330 4.54 -12.15 3.60
CA PHE A 330 3.86 -11.81 4.85
C PHE A 330 4.33 -10.47 5.39
N ALA A 331 5.63 -10.24 5.38
CA ALA A 331 6.22 -8.98 5.87
C ALA A 331 5.81 -7.80 4.97
N PHE A 332 5.80 -8.02 3.66
CA PHE A 332 5.43 -6.94 2.71
C PHE A 332 3.98 -6.50 2.92
N GLY A 333 3.06 -7.47 3.04
CA GLY A 333 1.67 -7.14 3.33
C GLY A 333 1.50 -6.50 4.70
N THR A 334 2.27 -6.94 5.69
CA THR A 334 2.26 -6.36 7.03
C THR A 334 2.68 -4.88 6.98
N LEU A 335 3.69 -4.55 6.20
CA LEU A 335 4.12 -3.15 6.03
C LEU A 335 2.94 -2.25 5.62
N PHE A 336 2.16 -2.70 4.64
CA PHE A 336 0.97 -1.97 4.18
C PHE A 336 -0.09 -1.88 5.29
N ALA A 337 -0.30 -2.98 6.03
CA ALA A 337 -1.38 -3.07 7.01
C ALA A 337 -1.14 -2.21 8.25
N ILE A 338 0.11 -2.14 8.73
CA ILE A 338 0.40 -1.49 10.02
C ILE A 338 0.63 0.02 9.89
N THR A 339 0.99 0.50 8.69
CA THR A 339 1.45 1.89 8.54
C THR A 339 0.34 2.90 8.79
N ALA A 340 -0.86 2.69 8.22
CA ALA A 340 -1.96 3.64 8.41
C ALA A 340 -2.36 3.76 9.88
N PRO A 341 -2.62 2.66 10.61
CA PRO A 341 -2.96 2.79 12.03
C PRO A 341 -1.81 3.33 12.88
N MET A 342 -0.55 3.00 12.56
CA MET A 342 0.59 3.54 13.29
C MET A 342 0.74 5.05 13.07
N ALA A 343 0.67 5.48 11.81
CA ALA A 343 0.81 6.91 11.48
C ALA A 343 -0.32 7.72 12.11
N SER A 344 -1.56 7.25 12.00
CA SER A 344 -2.69 7.96 12.61
C SER A 344 -2.62 7.93 14.14
N GLY A 345 -2.11 6.84 14.72
CA GLY A 345 -1.94 6.72 16.17
C GLY A 345 -0.86 7.67 16.72
N ILE A 346 0.20 7.90 15.95
CA ILE A 346 1.29 8.79 16.37
C ILE A 346 0.96 10.25 16.07
N PHE A 347 0.48 10.53 14.84
CA PHE A 347 0.35 11.90 14.34
C PHE A 347 -1.07 12.43 14.32
N GLY A 348 -2.06 11.58 14.62
CA GLY A 348 -3.48 11.95 14.58
C GLY A 348 -4.07 11.76 13.19
N LEU A 349 -5.40 11.89 13.11
CA LEU A 349 -6.14 11.67 11.87
C LEU A 349 -6.34 12.94 11.04
N GLU A 350 -6.18 14.12 11.65
CA GLU A 350 -6.49 15.39 10.99
C GLU A 350 -5.67 15.60 9.72
N ASN A 351 -4.35 15.41 9.81
CA ASN A 351 -3.43 15.61 8.68
C ASN A 351 -2.86 14.27 8.18
N PHE A 352 -3.53 13.18 8.48
CA PHE A 352 -3.06 11.82 8.19
C PHE A 352 -2.70 11.64 6.71
N GLY A 353 -3.57 12.10 5.81
CA GLY A 353 -3.37 11.86 4.37
C GLY A 353 -2.06 12.46 3.85
N MET A 354 -1.74 13.68 4.28
CA MET A 354 -0.49 14.33 3.88
C MET A 354 0.72 13.64 4.47
N ILE A 355 0.66 13.31 5.76
CA ILE A 355 1.79 12.67 6.48
C ILE A 355 2.03 11.27 5.91
N PHE A 356 0.97 10.49 5.71
CA PHE A 356 1.06 9.16 5.09
C PHE A 356 1.64 9.27 3.68
N GLY A 357 1.21 10.27 2.91
CA GLY A 357 1.72 10.48 1.56
C GLY A 357 3.22 10.71 1.54
N LEU A 358 3.74 11.49 2.51
CA LEU A 358 5.19 11.70 2.61
C LEU A 358 5.92 10.43 3.04
N ILE A 359 5.33 9.64 3.94
CA ILE A 359 5.91 8.34 4.30
C ILE A 359 6.00 7.45 3.06
N PHE A 360 4.95 7.43 2.24
CA PHE A 360 4.87 6.58 1.05
C PHE A 360 5.89 6.98 -0.01
N SER A 361 6.43 8.20 0.03
CA SER A 361 7.50 8.63 -0.88
C SER A 361 8.75 7.75 -0.73
N ALA A 362 8.98 7.20 0.45
CA ALA A 362 10.09 6.26 0.67
C ALA A 362 9.94 5.02 -0.21
N TYR A 363 8.71 4.51 -0.32
CA TYR A 363 8.43 3.36 -1.17
C TYR A 363 8.53 3.73 -2.65
N GLY A 364 7.89 4.82 -3.06
CA GLY A 364 7.86 5.20 -4.46
C GLY A 364 9.24 5.55 -5.02
N PHE A 365 10.01 6.36 -4.29
CA PHE A 365 11.28 6.86 -4.81
C PHE A 365 12.50 6.03 -4.40
N VAL A 366 12.49 5.43 -3.21
CA VAL A 366 13.68 4.72 -2.72
C VAL A 366 13.48 3.21 -2.83
N GLY A 367 12.54 2.65 -2.10
CA GLY A 367 12.34 1.19 -2.06
C GLY A 367 12.03 0.62 -3.43
N GLY A 368 11.10 1.25 -4.15
CA GLY A 368 10.60 0.73 -5.42
C GLY A 368 11.49 1.01 -6.62
N LEU A 369 12.27 2.10 -6.59
CA LEU A 369 13.18 2.43 -7.70
C LEU A 369 14.60 1.96 -7.45
N ILE A 370 15.17 2.37 -6.31
CA ILE A 370 16.58 2.09 -6.01
C ILE A 370 16.76 0.61 -5.69
N GLY A 371 15.81 -0.01 -4.99
CA GLY A 371 15.92 -1.41 -4.60
C GLY A 371 16.15 -2.36 -5.77
N PRO A 372 15.22 -2.40 -6.75
CA PRO A 372 15.43 -3.28 -7.92
C PRO A 372 16.66 -2.90 -8.75
N ALA A 373 16.97 -1.61 -8.89
CA ALA A 373 18.16 -1.16 -9.61
C ALA A 373 19.44 -1.66 -8.92
N LEU A 374 19.51 -1.56 -7.60
CA LEU A 374 20.66 -2.03 -6.83
C LEU A 374 20.79 -3.55 -6.91
N SER A 375 19.67 -4.28 -6.81
CA SER A 375 19.69 -5.74 -6.94
C SER A 375 20.20 -6.18 -8.31
N GLY A 376 19.74 -5.52 -9.37
CA GLY A 376 20.20 -5.81 -10.73
C GLY A 376 21.69 -5.56 -10.90
N TYR A 377 22.18 -4.44 -10.37
CA TYR A 377 23.60 -4.10 -10.41
C TYR A 377 24.46 -5.13 -9.68
N ILE A 378 24.05 -5.50 -8.46
CA ILE A 378 24.79 -6.48 -7.65
C ILE A 378 24.80 -7.84 -8.35
N LEU A 379 23.67 -8.26 -8.90
CA LEU A 379 23.57 -9.53 -9.62
C LEU A 379 24.52 -9.54 -10.83
N LYS A 380 24.53 -8.46 -11.61
CA LYS A 380 25.38 -8.33 -12.79
C LYS A 380 26.87 -8.37 -12.43
N THR A 381 27.28 -7.63 -11.40
CA THR A 381 28.68 -7.52 -11.00
C THR A 381 29.20 -8.75 -10.27
N ASN A 382 28.31 -9.66 -9.84
CA ASN A 382 28.68 -10.89 -9.14
C ASN A 382 28.42 -12.13 -9.99
N GLY A 383 28.38 -11.97 -11.32
CA GLY A 383 28.27 -13.10 -12.25
C GLY A 383 26.97 -13.88 -12.13
N GLY A 384 25.88 -13.24 -11.75
CA GLY A 384 24.59 -13.87 -11.61
C GLY A 384 24.38 -14.59 -10.29
N ASN A 385 25.27 -14.40 -9.32
CA ASN A 385 25.13 -15.00 -7.99
C ASN A 385 24.11 -14.21 -7.17
N PHE A 386 23.04 -14.88 -6.74
CA PHE A 386 21.95 -14.27 -6.00
C PHE A 386 22.27 -14.03 -4.52
N THR A 387 23.27 -14.74 -3.97
CA THR A 387 23.57 -14.70 -2.53
C THR A 387 23.82 -13.26 -2.03
N PRO A 388 24.67 -12.44 -2.68
CA PRO A 388 24.83 -11.05 -2.17
C PRO A 388 23.54 -10.25 -2.18
N VAL A 389 22.66 -10.48 -3.16
CA VAL A 389 21.37 -9.79 -3.23
C VAL A 389 20.51 -10.20 -2.03
N PHE A 390 20.41 -11.49 -1.76
CA PHE A 390 19.62 -11.99 -0.62
C PHE A 390 20.16 -11.47 0.71
N ILE A 391 21.49 -11.39 0.86
CA ILE A 391 22.12 -10.91 2.09
C ILE A 391 21.79 -9.43 2.33
N TYR A 392 21.93 -8.56 1.33
CA TYR A 392 21.65 -7.14 1.58
C TYR A 392 20.17 -6.90 1.84
N LEU A 393 19.28 -7.63 1.15
CA LEU A 393 17.84 -7.49 1.39
C LEU A 393 17.45 -8.06 2.75
N GLY A 394 18.10 -9.13 3.19
CA GLY A 394 17.92 -9.67 4.53
C GLY A 394 18.35 -8.66 5.60
N VAL A 395 19.46 -7.95 5.37
CA VAL A 395 19.91 -6.88 6.26
C VAL A 395 18.87 -5.75 6.29
N PHE A 396 18.29 -5.39 5.14
CA PHE A 396 17.23 -4.38 5.07
C PHE A 396 16.04 -4.78 5.93
N CYS A 397 15.63 -6.05 5.88
CA CYS A 397 14.52 -6.57 6.68
C CYS A 397 14.86 -6.51 8.18
N LEU A 398 16.07 -6.91 8.54
CA LEU A 398 16.53 -6.88 9.93
C LEU A 398 16.58 -5.45 10.48
N LEU A 399 17.08 -4.51 9.69
CA LEU A 399 17.08 -3.09 10.06
C LEU A 399 15.65 -2.56 10.21
N SER A 400 14.73 -3.00 9.35
CA SER A 400 13.33 -2.61 9.43
C SER A 400 12.70 -3.11 10.73
N ALA A 401 13.00 -4.35 11.13
CA ALA A 401 12.53 -4.91 12.41
C ALA A 401 13.07 -4.10 13.59
N PHE A 402 14.32 -3.66 13.48
CA PHE A 402 14.95 -2.84 14.52
C PHE A 402 14.28 -1.45 14.59
N PHE A 403 14.17 -0.76 13.45
CA PHE A 403 13.66 0.61 13.42
C PHE A 403 12.18 0.70 13.79
N ILE A 404 11.35 -0.31 13.45
CA ILE A 404 9.92 -0.26 13.76
C ILE A 404 9.69 -0.20 15.27
N MET A 405 10.58 -0.74 16.08
CA MET A 405 10.45 -0.74 17.53
C MET A 405 10.61 0.66 18.13
N PHE A 406 11.19 1.60 17.40
CA PHE A 406 11.38 2.98 17.86
C PHE A 406 10.30 3.92 17.34
N ALA A 407 9.41 3.47 16.46
CA ALA A 407 8.30 4.28 15.94
C ALA A 407 7.12 4.20 16.91
N ARG A 408 7.26 4.82 18.07
CA ARG A 408 6.28 4.77 19.16
C ARG A 408 5.79 6.17 19.51
N PRO A 409 4.51 6.29 19.93
CA PRO A 409 4.00 7.59 20.36
C PRO A 409 4.80 8.14 21.53
N ILE A 410 4.93 9.46 21.56
CA ILE A 410 5.64 10.17 22.65
C ILE A 410 4.71 10.19 23.88
N PRO A 411 5.19 9.79 25.07
CA PRO A 411 4.36 9.84 26.26
C PRO A 411 3.92 11.27 26.62
N ILE A 412 2.68 11.41 27.09
CA ILE A 412 2.09 12.71 27.41
C ILE A 412 2.90 13.47 28.47
N LYS A 413 3.51 12.74 29.42
CA LYS A 413 4.32 13.37 30.48
C LYS A 413 5.53 14.13 29.94
N GLN A 414 6.01 13.75 28.79
CA GLN A 414 7.09 14.48 28.11
C GLN A 414 6.54 15.59 27.23
N ALA A 415 5.23 15.57 26.96
CA ALA A 415 4.60 16.53 26.07
C ALA A 415 4.32 17.88 26.74
N GLY A 416 4.30 17.92 28.08
CA GLY A 416 4.04 19.19 28.82
C GLY A 416 5.16 20.20 28.70
N THR A 417 6.42 19.72 28.65
CA THR A 417 7.59 20.58 28.57
C THR A 417 8.35 20.41 27.24
N GLU A 418 8.21 19.28 26.62
CA GLU A 418 8.98 18.94 25.38
C GLU A 418 8.12 18.90 24.12
N GLN A 419 6.79 19.08 24.27
CA GLN A 419 5.93 19.10 23.08
C GLN A 419 6.37 20.19 22.11
N VAL A 420 6.83 21.30 22.65
CA VAL A 420 7.34 22.41 21.85
C VAL A 420 8.76 22.11 21.35
N GLN A 421 9.54 21.36 22.13
CA GLN A 421 10.92 21.03 21.76
C GLN A 421 11.02 19.74 20.95
N GLY A 422 10.22 18.73 21.29
CA GLY A 422 10.22 17.46 20.56
C GLY A 422 9.57 17.56 19.19
N ALA A 423 8.59 18.45 19.02
CA ALA A 423 8.02 18.74 17.72
C ALA A 423 8.92 19.66 16.89
N LYS A 424 9.87 20.33 17.56
CA LYS A 424 10.82 21.25 16.92
C LYS A 424 12.22 20.65 16.75
N ALA A 425 12.49 19.49 17.33
CA ALA A 425 13.75 18.78 17.18
C ALA A 425 13.58 17.58 16.25
#